data_5230736a37a11cfae019259ad1816015
#
_entry.id   5230736a37a11cfae019259ad1816015
#
_cell.length_a   1.000
_cell.length_b   1.000
_cell.length_c   1.000
_cell.angle_alpha   90.00
_cell.angle_beta   90.00
_cell.angle_gamma   90.00
#
_symmetry.space_group_name_H-M   'P 1'
#
loop_
_entity.id
_entity.type
_entity.pdbx_description
1 polymer ?
#
loop_
_entity_poly.entity_id
_entity_poly.type
_entity_poly.pdbx_seq_one_letter_code
_entity_poly.pdbx_strand_id
1 'polypeptide(L)'
;MSMDTTILVEIGGLLRAARKGLDLTQEQVAEMAGISRPRYREIESGKSAARTSTLINIARALGLELMFIPQPMVPAVNALLQPHGSDDDLPAFVASSNGDDDA
;
A
#
# COMPACT_ATOMS: atom_id res chain seq x y z
N MET A 1 11.55 14.05 -15.03
CA MET A 1 10.53 13.07 -14.68
C MET A 1 9.35 13.80 -14.09
N SER A 2 8.16 13.46 -14.47
CA SER A 2 6.99 14.17 -14.00
C SER A 2 6.58 13.62 -12.64
N MET A 3 5.83 14.42 -11.91
CA MET A 3 5.29 13.98 -10.63
C MET A 3 4.40 12.76 -10.81
N ASP A 4 3.65 12.70 -11.91
CA ASP A 4 2.78 11.55 -12.19
C ASP A 4 3.58 10.26 -12.26
N THR A 5 4.74 10.28 -12.91
CA THR A 5 5.58 9.10 -13.01
C THR A 5 6.06 8.65 -11.64
N THR A 6 6.44 9.60 -10.79
CA THR A 6 6.87 9.27 -9.45
C THR A 6 5.76 8.61 -8.65
N ILE A 7 4.54 9.15 -8.75
CA ILE A 7 3.40 8.59 -8.04
C ILE A 7 3.10 7.18 -8.55
N LEU A 8 3.17 6.96 -9.86
CA LEU A 8 2.90 5.64 -10.41
C LEU A 8 3.91 4.61 -9.93
N VAL A 9 5.17 4.99 -9.83
CA VAL A 9 6.19 4.09 -9.33
C VAL A 9 5.95 3.78 -7.85
N GLU A 10 5.57 4.78 -7.08
CA GLU A 10 5.28 4.57 -5.67
C GLU A 10 4.09 3.63 -5.47
N ILE A 11 3.02 3.87 -6.23
CA ILE A 11 1.84 3.00 -6.15
C ILE A 11 2.22 1.58 -6.54
N GLY A 12 2.95 1.44 -7.65
CA GLY A 12 3.37 0.12 -8.10
C GLY A 12 4.21 -0.60 -7.06
N GLY A 13 5.08 0.13 -6.37
CA GLY A 13 5.89 -0.46 -5.31
C GLY A 13 5.07 -0.96 -4.15
N LEU A 14 4.02 -0.22 -3.78
CA LEU A 14 3.13 -0.67 -2.72
C LEU A 14 2.40 -1.95 -3.12
N LEU A 15 1.93 -2.01 -4.37
CA LEU A 15 1.24 -3.19 -4.86
C LEU A 15 2.18 -4.39 -4.87
N ARG A 16 3.41 -4.19 -5.33
CA ARG A 16 4.38 -5.27 -5.40
C ARG A 16 4.71 -5.79 -4.01
N ALA A 17 4.92 -4.91 -3.05
CA ALA A 17 5.22 -5.33 -1.68
C ALA A 17 4.08 -6.13 -1.10
N ALA A 18 2.84 -5.68 -1.30
CA ALA A 18 1.67 -6.40 -0.79
C ALA A 18 1.54 -7.76 -1.47
N ARG A 19 1.77 -7.81 -2.79
CA ARG A 19 1.69 -9.07 -3.52
C ARG A 19 2.71 -10.07 -3.01
N LYS A 20 3.95 -9.62 -2.85
CA LYS A 20 5.00 -10.52 -2.39
C LYS A 20 4.76 -10.98 -0.96
N GLY A 21 4.20 -10.10 -0.13
CA GLY A 21 3.87 -10.48 1.23
C GLY A 21 2.81 -11.56 1.31
N LEU A 22 2.00 -11.71 0.27
CA LEU A 22 0.97 -12.74 0.20
C LEU A 22 1.42 -13.95 -0.63
N ASP A 23 2.66 -13.93 -1.13
CA ASP A 23 3.19 -15.01 -1.97
C ASP A 23 2.35 -15.22 -3.23
N LEU A 24 1.86 -14.14 -3.81
CA LEU A 24 1.07 -14.22 -5.03
C LEU A 24 1.93 -13.86 -6.24
N THR A 25 1.62 -14.49 -7.37
CA THR A 25 2.25 -14.14 -8.64
C THR A 25 1.51 -12.97 -9.27
N GLN A 26 2.16 -12.30 -10.22
CA GLN A 26 1.49 -11.25 -10.97
C GLN A 26 0.26 -11.78 -11.71
N GLU A 27 0.35 -12.99 -12.23
CA GLU A 27 -0.77 -13.59 -12.93
C GLU A 27 -1.96 -13.82 -12.01
N GLN A 28 -1.69 -14.28 -10.79
CA GLN A 28 -2.78 -14.50 -9.84
C GLN A 28 -3.47 -13.20 -9.48
N VAL A 29 -2.71 -12.14 -9.24
CA VAL A 29 -3.33 -10.85 -8.91
C VAL A 29 -4.10 -10.31 -10.09
N ALA A 30 -3.54 -10.43 -11.31
CA ALA A 30 -4.24 -9.96 -12.50
C ALA A 30 -5.57 -10.68 -12.66
N GLU A 31 -5.57 -11.99 -12.46
CA GLU A 31 -6.80 -12.77 -12.56
C GLU A 31 -7.81 -12.33 -11.52
N MET A 32 -7.38 -12.16 -10.28
CA MET A 32 -8.27 -11.72 -9.21
C MET A 32 -8.85 -10.34 -9.47
N ALA A 33 -8.09 -9.48 -10.12
CA ALA A 33 -8.53 -8.11 -10.41
C ALA A 33 -9.26 -7.99 -11.75
N GLY A 34 -9.31 -9.08 -12.52
CA GLY A 34 -10.04 -9.06 -13.79
C GLY A 34 -9.32 -8.35 -14.91
N ILE A 35 -7.99 -8.33 -14.90
CA ILE A 35 -7.21 -7.69 -15.97
C ILE A 35 -6.17 -8.69 -16.46
N SER A 36 -5.53 -8.36 -17.59
CA SER A 36 -4.51 -9.23 -18.15
C SER A 36 -3.23 -9.10 -17.33
N ARG A 37 -2.43 -10.17 -17.39
CA ARG A 37 -1.12 -10.15 -16.72
C ARG A 37 -0.21 -9.04 -17.23
N PRO A 38 -0.07 -8.83 -18.55
CA PRO A 38 0.77 -7.72 -19.02
C PRO A 38 0.28 -6.37 -18.54
N ARG A 39 -1.04 -6.18 -18.43
CA ARG A 39 -1.59 -4.93 -17.93
C ARG A 39 -1.22 -4.74 -16.47
N TYR A 40 -1.37 -5.78 -15.66
CA TYR A 40 -1.01 -5.68 -14.25
C TYR A 40 0.49 -5.37 -14.10
N ARG A 41 1.32 -6.03 -14.93
CA ARG A 41 2.77 -5.82 -14.85
C ARG A 41 3.14 -4.38 -15.12
N GLU A 42 2.48 -3.74 -16.08
CA GLU A 42 2.73 -2.33 -16.36
C GLU A 42 2.34 -1.44 -15.21
N ILE A 43 1.23 -1.75 -14.56
CA ILE A 43 0.78 -0.98 -13.41
C ILE A 43 1.75 -1.14 -12.25
N GLU A 44 2.17 -2.35 -11.96
CA GLU A 44 3.08 -2.61 -10.86
C GLU A 44 4.45 -1.96 -11.08
N SER A 45 4.91 -1.89 -12.34
CA SER A 45 6.19 -1.28 -12.63
C SER A 45 6.13 0.25 -12.71
N GLY A 46 4.94 0.82 -12.67
CA GLY A 46 4.78 2.26 -12.78
C GLY A 46 4.81 2.79 -14.19
N LYS A 47 4.74 1.91 -15.19
CA LYS A 47 4.74 2.35 -16.58
C LYS A 47 3.41 2.89 -17.02
N SER A 48 2.33 2.45 -16.42
CA SER A 48 0.98 2.85 -16.79
C SER A 48 0.16 3.17 -15.58
N ALA A 49 -0.72 4.14 -15.71
CA ALA A 49 -1.71 4.44 -14.68
C ALA A 49 -2.88 3.47 -14.82
N ALA A 50 -3.49 3.13 -13.72
CA ALA A 50 -4.69 2.32 -13.73
C ALA A 50 -5.89 3.25 -13.52
N ARG A 51 -7.02 2.89 -14.12
CA ARG A 51 -8.27 3.56 -13.78
C ARG A 51 -8.53 3.34 -12.29
N THR A 52 -9.22 4.29 -11.67
CA THR A 52 -9.51 4.19 -10.25
C THR A 52 -10.21 2.87 -9.91
N SER A 53 -11.18 2.46 -10.71
CA SER A 53 -11.89 1.21 -10.45
C SER A 53 -10.96 0.01 -10.53
N THR A 54 -10.05 0.01 -11.51
CA THR A 54 -9.07 -1.07 -11.64
C THR A 54 -8.14 -1.09 -10.44
N LEU A 55 -7.68 0.09 -10.02
CA LEU A 55 -6.79 0.17 -8.88
C LEU A 55 -7.45 -0.32 -7.60
N ILE A 56 -8.73 0.00 -7.42
CA ILE A 56 -9.49 -0.50 -6.28
C ILE A 56 -9.57 -2.02 -6.31
N ASN A 57 -9.85 -2.59 -7.49
CA ASN A 57 -9.94 -4.04 -7.60
C ASN A 57 -8.61 -4.72 -7.29
N ILE A 58 -7.52 -4.14 -7.78
CA ILE A 58 -6.19 -4.68 -7.49
C ILE A 58 -5.92 -4.58 -5.98
N ALA A 59 -6.20 -3.43 -5.40
CA ALA A 59 -5.93 -3.22 -3.98
C ALA A 59 -6.68 -4.24 -3.14
N ARG A 60 -7.96 -4.45 -3.43
CA ARG A 60 -8.77 -5.39 -2.68
C ARG A 60 -8.30 -6.82 -2.88
N ALA A 61 -7.84 -7.17 -4.07
CA ALA A 61 -7.25 -8.48 -4.30
C ALA A 61 -6.03 -8.71 -3.41
N LEU A 62 -5.34 -7.63 -3.07
CA LEU A 62 -4.13 -7.71 -2.25
C LEU A 62 -4.41 -7.44 -0.78
N GLY A 63 -5.68 -7.37 -0.38
CA GLY A 63 -6.01 -7.09 1.01
C GLY A 63 -5.81 -5.65 1.42
N LEU A 64 -5.73 -4.75 0.45
CA LEU A 64 -5.55 -3.33 0.70
C LEU A 64 -6.85 -2.58 0.46
N GLU A 65 -6.94 -1.40 1.02
CA GLU A 65 -8.07 -0.52 0.80
C GLU A 65 -7.55 0.84 0.34
N LEU A 66 -8.17 1.41 -0.68
CA LEU A 66 -7.82 2.73 -1.16
C LEU A 66 -8.65 3.75 -0.40
N MET A 67 -7.98 4.72 0.19
CA MET A 67 -8.66 5.73 0.99
C MET A 67 -8.13 7.11 0.66
N PHE A 68 -8.99 8.10 0.81
CA PHE A 68 -8.58 9.50 0.76
C PHE A 68 -8.58 10.03 2.18
N ILE A 69 -7.46 10.59 2.60
CA ILE A 69 -7.36 11.14 3.94
C ILE A 69 -6.96 12.60 3.84
N PRO A 70 -7.41 13.44 4.77
CA PRO A 70 -7.00 14.85 4.77
C PRO A 70 -5.48 14.95 4.88
N GLN A 71 -4.89 15.87 4.13
CA GLN A 71 -3.44 16.00 4.12
C GLN A 71 -2.83 16.15 5.50
N PRO A 72 -3.41 16.95 6.42
CA PRO A 72 -2.80 17.07 7.74
C PRO A 72 -2.72 15.76 8.54
N MET A 73 -3.52 14.76 8.14
CA MET A 73 -3.52 13.46 8.82
C MET A 73 -2.45 12.51 8.29
N VAL A 74 -1.80 12.86 7.18
CA VAL A 74 -0.88 11.94 6.54
C VAL A 74 0.27 11.53 7.46
N PRO A 75 0.92 12.45 8.20
CA PRO A 75 2.02 12.02 9.07
C PRO A 75 1.57 11.01 10.13
N ALA A 76 0.36 11.21 10.68
CA ALA A 76 -0.15 10.29 11.70
C ALA A 76 -0.42 8.92 11.10
N VAL A 77 -1.02 8.88 9.90
CA VAL A 77 -1.29 7.61 9.25
C VAL A 77 0.01 6.89 8.90
N ASN A 78 0.99 7.63 8.38
CA ASN A 78 2.28 7.04 8.05
C ASN A 78 2.96 6.45 9.29
N ALA A 79 2.85 7.13 10.42
CA ALA A 79 3.43 6.63 11.66
C ALA A 79 2.78 5.30 12.07
N LEU A 80 1.46 5.18 11.88
CA LEU A 80 0.76 3.95 12.20
C LEU A 80 1.15 2.80 11.28
N LEU A 81 1.46 3.11 10.03
CA LEU A 81 1.78 2.08 9.05
C LEU A 81 3.24 1.66 9.05
N GLN A 82 4.11 2.42 9.70
CA GLN A 82 5.51 2.05 9.73
C GLN A 82 5.71 0.80 10.55
N PRO A 83 6.54 -0.10 10.08
CA PRO A 83 6.86 -1.26 10.89
C PRO A 83 7.60 -0.77 12.11
N HIS A 84 7.22 -1.27 13.24
CA HIS A 84 7.88 -0.96 14.44
C HIS A 84 8.96 -1.94 14.55
N GLY A 85 9.99 -1.64 14.05
CA GLY A 85 11.01 -2.51 13.91
C GLY A 85 11.34 -3.20 15.11
N SER A 86 11.50 -2.65 15.96
CA SER A 86 11.90 -3.33 16.93
C SER A 86 10.94 -3.21 17.87
N ASP A 87 10.65 -3.69 18.29
CA ASP A 87 9.83 -3.59 19.13
C ASP A 87 10.19 -2.93 20.21
N ASP A 88 11.25 -2.87 20.26
CA ASP A 88 11.70 -2.10 21.18
C ASP A 88 11.07 -0.90 21.15
N ASP A 89 10.65 -0.57 20.26
CA ASP A 89 10.09 0.55 20.25
C ASP A 89 8.74 0.48 20.56
N LEU A 90 8.38 -0.38 20.85
CA LEU A 90 7.16 -0.46 21.11
C LEU A 90 6.80 -0.05 22.23
N PRO A 91 6.90 0.25 22.54
CA PRO A 91 6.43 0.68 23.16
C PRO A 91 6.06 1.17 23.66
N ALA A 92 6.25 1.40 23.88
CA ALA A 92 5.88 1.87 24.34
C ALA A 92 4.85 2.31 24.30
N PHE A 93 4.44 1.97 23.77
CA PHE A 93 3.59 2.32 23.92
C PHE A 93 2.91 2.06 24.19
N VAL A 94 3.12 1.65 24.22
CA VAL A 94 2.76 1.49 24.68
C VAL A 94 2.33 1.75 25.07
N ALA A 95 2.43 1.87 25.20
CA ALA A 95 2.23 2.24 25.83
C ALA A 95 1.69 2.66 25.90
N SER A 96 1.80 2.60 25.86
CA SER A 96 1.60 3.08 26.39
C SER A 96 0.93 3.44 26.35
N SER A 97 0.90 3.38 26.37
CA SER A 97 0.63 3.80 26.86
C SER A 97 0.06 4.14 26.97
N ASN A 98 0.17 4.07 26.89
CA ASN A 98 -0.02 4.51 27.45
C ASN A 98 -0.60 4.97 27.48
N GLY A 99 -0.53 4.84 27.34
CA GLY A 99 -0.71 5.41 27.74
C GLY A 99 -1.34 5.71 27.55
N ASP A 100 -1.12 5.59 27.45
CA ASP A 100 -1.25 5.90 27.73
C ASP A 100 -1.88 6.21 27.58
N ASP A 101 -1.72 6.08 27.40
CA ASP A 101 -1.84 6.42 27.60
C ASP A 101 -2.47 6.77 27.43
N ASP A 102 -2.38 6.73 27.24
CA ASP A 102 -2.56 7.10 27.42
C ASP A 102 -3.06 7.50 27.26
N ALA A 103 -2.86 7.61 27.06
CA ALA A 103 -2.90 8.01 27.26
C ALA A 103 -3.08 8.08 27.17
#